data_a15d9c60e6609391002f54333dcfcc89
#
_entry.id   a15d9c60e6609391002f54333dcfcc89
#
_cell.length_a   1.000
_cell.length_b   1.000
_cell.length_c   1.000
_cell.angle_alpha   90.00
_cell.angle_beta   90.00
_cell.angle_gamma   90.00
#
_symmetry.space_group_name_H-M   'P 1'
#
loop_
_entity.id
_entity.type
_entity.pdbx_description
1 polymer ?
#
loop_
_entity_poly.entity_id
_entity_poly.type
_entity_poly.pdbx_seq_one_letter_code
_entity_poly.pdbx_strand_id
1 'polypeptide(L)'
;EIEEKLGNPSLEANSALGNIISLAIGKKIETDTRIQQQIEEENRKKKEKEDFCNLVRNQFESIIVDFFEQFADEYNIHLAGNDKCRLQSAGRGYEHMEQFSYELTIPSVTNIEVKCKVILPNSFTRTVDVDRVYGFSYMQGSVYGKREVVYTPQYKNKNIMGWVEIKNTKGLGFNLWLVQTDDMYGDWYILRNENNGIYGTRYEPKQEPFAFEIDELDEALKGINAFSLYSSEVEPFDKQKLMELVAQLIN
;
A
#
# COMPACT_ATOMS: atom_id res chain seq x y z
N GLU A 1 -5.50 -17.56 -37.45
CA GLU A 1 -6.27 -18.69 -36.88
C GLU A 1 -7.79 -18.43 -36.83
N ILE A 2 -8.24 -17.18 -36.69
CA ILE A 2 -9.68 -16.82 -36.69
C ILE A 2 -10.20 -16.76 -38.13
N GLU A 3 -9.41 -16.31 -39.09
CA GLU A 3 -9.78 -16.28 -40.51
C GLU A 3 -9.84 -17.67 -41.17
N GLU A 4 -9.07 -18.64 -40.71
CA GLU A 4 -9.10 -20.03 -41.22
C GLU A 4 -10.32 -20.85 -40.79
N LYS A 5 -11.02 -20.42 -39.73
CA LYS A 5 -12.27 -21.07 -39.26
C LYS A 5 -13.54 -20.54 -39.93
N LEU A 6 -13.47 -19.42 -40.60
CA LEU A 6 -14.55 -18.89 -41.41
C LEU A 6 -14.52 -19.55 -42.78
N GLY A 7 -15.15 -20.70 -42.88
CA GLY A 7 -15.30 -21.40 -44.18
C GLY A 7 -15.83 -20.48 -45.26
N ASN A 8 -15.30 -20.68 -46.45
CA ASN A 8 -15.48 -19.99 -47.70
C ASN A 8 -16.80 -19.18 -47.85
N PRO A 9 -16.75 -17.87 -48.08
CA PRO A 9 -17.95 -17.04 -48.22
C PRO A 9 -18.54 -17.14 -49.58
N SER A 10 -19.09 -18.30 -49.95
CA SER A 10 -19.90 -18.49 -51.15
C SER A 10 -21.39 -18.47 -50.91
N LEU A 11 -21.82 -17.77 -49.88
CA LEU A 11 -23.24 -17.42 -49.69
C LEU A 11 -23.53 -16.20 -50.59
N GLU A 12 -24.30 -16.40 -51.65
CA GLU A 12 -24.73 -15.32 -52.52
C GLU A 12 -25.26 -14.14 -51.69
N ALA A 13 -24.51 -12.99 -51.79
CA ALA A 13 -24.72 -11.79 -50.99
C ALA A 13 -26.12 -11.12 -51.17
N ASN A 14 -26.96 -11.67 -52.01
CA ASN A 14 -28.26 -11.11 -52.36
C ASN A 14 -29.48 -11.80 -51.73
N SER A 15 -29.29 -12.80 -50.89
CA SER A 15 -30.44 -13.41 -50.19
C SER A 15 -30.66 -12.72 -48.84
N ALA A 16 -31.88 -12.53 -48.41
CA ALA A 16 -32.21 -11.98 -47.09
C ALA A 16 -31.57 -12.80 -45.95
N LEU A 17 -31.45 -14.11 -46.12
CA LEU A 17 -30.77 -15.00 -45.19
C LEU A 17 -29.26 -14.76 -45.15
N GLY A 18 -28.60 -14.51 -46.31
CA GLY A 18 -27.16 -14.17 -46.38
C GLY A 18 -26.84 -12.86 -45.65
N ASN A 19 -27.71 -11.86 -45.74
CA ASN A 19 -27.57 -10.59 -45.03
C ASN A 19 -27.67 -10.77 -43.51
N ILE A 20 -28.62 -11.61 -43.05
CA ILE A 20 -28.78 -11.91 -41.61
C ILE A 20 -27.55 -12.65 -41.06
N ILE A 21 -27.06 -13.65 -41.81
CA ILE A 21 -25.84 -14.40 -41.41
C ILE A 21 -24.64 -13.49 -41.37
N SER A 22 -24.44 -12.64 -42.37
CA SER A 22 -23.34 -11.67 -42.41
C SER A 22 -23.37 -10.69 -41.22
N LEU A 23 -24.58 -10.19 -40.88
CA LEU A 23 -24.80 -9.34 -39.71
C LEU A 23 -24.48 -10.09 -38.41
N ALA A 24 -24.87 -11.34 -38.26
CA ALA A 24 -24.62 -12.16 -37.10
C ALA A 24 -23.12 -12.45 -36.93
N ILE A 25 -22.40 -12.75 -38.02
CA ILE A 25 -20.95 -12.95 -38.04
C ILE A 25 -20.24 -11.65 -37.68
N GLY A 26 -20.64 -10.51 -38.28
CA GLY A 26 -20.06 -9.21 -37.94
C GLY A 26 -20.19 -8.88 -36.44
N LYS A 27 -21.35 -9.06 -35.87
CA LYS A 27 -21.59 -8.86 -34.42
C LYS A 27 -20.77 -9.81 -33.54
N LYS A 28 -20.58 -11.06 -33.99
CA LYS A 28 -19.74 -12.02 -33.28
C LYS A 28 -18.28 -11.56 -33.27
N ILE A 29 -17.74 -11.18 -34.43
CA ILE A 29 -16.37 -10.68 -34.55
C ILE A 29 -16.14 -9.43 -33.69
N GLU A 30 -17.07 -8.47 -33.71
CA GLU A 30 -17.00 -7.28 -32.84
C GLU A 30 -16.99 -7.65 -31.35
N THR A 31 -17.84 -8.62 -30.96
CA THR A 31 -17.92 -9.08 -29.57
C THR A 31 -16.62 -9.78 -29.16
N ASP A 32 -16.10 -10.68 -29.99
CA ASP A 32 -14.86 -11.41 -29.73
C ASP A 32 -13.67 -10.45 -29.66
N THR A 33 -13.60 -9.47 -30.57
CA THR A 33 -12.56 -8.42 -30.56
C THR A 33 -12.62 -7.58 -29.27
N ARG A 34 -13.84 -7.20 -28.84
CA ARG A 34 -14.00 -6.43 -27.59
C ARG A 34 -13.59 -7.24 -26.36
N ILE A 35 -13.95 -8.53 -26.31
CA ILE A 35 -13.54 -9.43 -25.23
C ILE A 35 -12.01 -9.55 -25.21
N GLN A 36 -11.38 -9.74 -26.37
CA GLN A 36 -9.93 -9.83 -26.47
C GLN A 36 -9.24 -8.56 -25.97
N GLN A 37 -9.73 -7.38 -26.37
CA GLN A 37 -9.22 -6.09 -25.88
C GLN A 37 -9.39 -5.92 -24.38
N GLN A 38 -10.49 -6.39 -23.81
CA GLN A 38 -10.71 -6.37 -22.36
C GLN A 38 -9.70 -7.26 -21.63
N ILE A 39 -9.47 -8.47 -22.12
CA ILE A 39 -8.48 -9.41 -21.54
C ILE A 39 -7.07 -8.82 -21.61
N GLU A 40 -6.69 -8.21 -22.73
CA GLU A 40 -5.39 -7.57 -22.91
C GLU A 40 -5.21 -6.39 -21.94
N GLU A 41 -6.24 -5.56 -21.78
CA GLU A 41 -6.23 -4.43 -20.85
C GLU A 41 -6.15 -4.90 -19.38
N GLU A 42 -6.87 -5.94 -19.00
CA GLU A 42 -6.79 -6.54 -17.67
C GLU A 42 -5.41 -7.12 -17.39
N ASN A 43 -4.82 -7.84 -18.36
CA ASN A 43 -3.48 -8.38 -18.25
C ASN A 43 -2.43 -7.28 -18.12
N ARG A 44 -2.58 -6.18 -18.88
CA ARG A 44 -1.71 -5.00 -18.77
C ARG A 44 -1.77 -4.39 -17.37
N LYS A 45 -2.99 -4.13 -16.85
CA LYS A 45 -3.18 -3.58 -15.50
C LYS A 45 -2.62 -4.49 -14.41
N LYS A 46 -2.81 -5.80 -14.57
CA LYS A 46 -2.25 -6.77 -13.64
C LYS A 46 -0.73 -6.71 -13.61
N LYS A 47 -0.10 -6.67 -14.79
CA LYS A 47 1.35 -6.57 -14.91
C LYS A 47 1.88 -5.25 -14.33
N GLU A 48 1.27 -4.12 -14.64
CA GLU A 48 1.63 -2.81 -14.07
C GLU A 48 1.58 -2.82 -12.53
N LYS A 49 0.55 -3.46 -11.97
CA LYS A 49 0.42 -3.65 -10.52
C LYS A 49 1.54 -4.54 -9.95
N GLU A 50 1.85 -5.65 -10.61
CA GLU A 50 2.93 -6.56 -10.22
C GLU A 50 4.29 -5.85 -10.24
N ASP A 51 4.59 -5.12 -11.32
CA ASP A 51 5.83 -4.38 -11.47
C ASP A 51 5.97 -3.30 -10.38
N PHE A 52 4.89 -2.58 -10.06
CA PHE A 52 4.87 -1.60 -8.98
C PHE A 52 5.09 -2.24 -7.60
N CYS A 53 4.42 -3.34 -7.30
CA CYS A 53 4.61 -4.06 -6.04
C CYS A 53 6.05 -4.57 -5.89
N ASN A 54 6.63 -5.10 -6.97
CA ASN A 54 8.01 -5.58 -6.98
C ASN A 54 9.01 -4.43 -6.78
N LEU A 55 8.76 -3.26 -7.36
CA LEU A 55 9.60 -2.07 -7.16
C LEU A 55 9.66 -1.70 -5.66
N VAL A 56 8.52 -1.58 -5.00
CA VAL A 56 8.44 -1.23 -3.57
C VAL A 56 9.07 -2.32 -2.71
N ARG A 57 8.80 -3.59 -3.02
CA ARG A 57 9.37 -4.73 -2.30
C ARG A 57 10.89 -4.74 -2.38
N ASN A 58 11.47 -4.60 -3.57
CA ASN A 58 12.91 -4.60 -3.76
C ASN A 58 13.58 -3.48 -2.97
N GLN A 59 13.00 -2.30 -2.94
CA GLN A 59 13.53 -1.19 -2.13
C GLN A 59 13.43 -1.45 -0.63
N PHE A 60 12.33 -2.04 -0.18
CA PHE A 60 12.18 -2.43 1.21
C PHE A 60 13.22 -3.50 1.60
N GLU A 61 13.35 -4.55 0.82
CA GLU A 61 14.28 -5.64 1.09
C GLU A 61 15.73 -5.13 1.13
N SER A 62 16.14 -4.31 0.17
CA SER A 62 17.52 -3.78 0.09
C SER A 62 17.91 -2.80 1.20
N ILE A 63 16.95 -2.25 1.94
CA ILE A 63 17.24 -1.26 3.00
C ILE A 63 16.89 -1.82 4.37
N ILE A 64 15.70 -2.37 4.52
CA ILE A 64 15.17 -2.74 5.83
C ILE A 64 15.47 -4.20 6.16
N VAL A 65 15.24 -5.11 5.23
CA VAL A 65 15.51 -6.54 5.46
C VAL A 65 17.02 -6.76 5.58
N ASP A 66 17.82 -6.20 4.68
CA ASP A 66 19.29 -6.26 4.75
C ASP A 66 19.82 -5.73 6.07
N PHE A 67 19.24 -4.65 6.62
CA PHE A 67 19.64 -4.14 7.92
C PHE A 67 19.41 -5.17 9.03
N PHE A 68 18.23 -5.80 9.08
CA PHE A 68 17.90 -6.79 10.10
C PHE A 68 18.66 -8.11 9.92
N GLU A 69 18.96 -8.51 8.69
CA GLU A 69 19.83 -9.64 8.40
C GLU A 69 21.24 -9.40 8.91
N GLN A 70 21.84 -8.24 8.59
CA GLN A 70 23.16 -7.86 9.12
C GLN A 70 23.17 -7.82 10.65
N PHE A 71 22.11 -7.26 11.26
CA PHE A 71 21.99 -7.24 12.72
C PHE A 71 21.98 -8.68 13.28
N ALA A 72 21.20 -9.59 12.71
CA ALA A 72 21.11 -10.97 13.16
C ALA A 72 22.46 -11.71 13.01
N ASP A 73 23.14 -11.48 11.89
CA ASP A 73 24.45 -12.10 11.64
C ASP A 73 25.52 -11.61 12.63
N GLU A 74 25.62 -10.30 12.82
CA GLU A 74 26.57 -9.71 13.78
C GLU A 74 26.26 -10.17 15.23
N TYR A 75 24.98 -10.18 15.62
CA TYR A 75 24.56 -10.65 16.93
C TYR A 75 25.00 -12.12 17.13
N ASN A 76 24.81 -12.97 16.13
CA ASN A 76 25.12 -14.39 16.19
C ASN A 76 26.63 -14.70 16.22
N ILE A 77 27.50 -13.78 15.78
CA ILE A 77 28.95 -13.91 15.90
C ILE A 77 29.37 -13.86 17.38
N HIS A 78 28.68 -13.09 18.19
CA HIS A 78 28.99 -12.88 19.61
C HIS A 78 28.34 -13.90 20.55
N LEU A 79 27.42 -14.72 20.05
CA LEU A 79 26.70 -15.72 20.86
C LEU A 79 27.00 -17.15 20.40
N ALA A 80 27.46 -17.95 21.36
CA ALA A 80 27.64 -19.40 21.16
C ALA A 80 26.38 -20.15 21.65
N GLY A 81 25.81 -21.03 20.81
CA GLY A 81 24.76 -21.95 21.23
C GLY A 81 23.45 -21.81 20.45
N ASN A 82 22.35 -22.25 21.07
CA ASN A 82 21.02 -22.32 20.43
C ASN A 82 20.23 -21.00 20.47
N ASP A 83 20.73 -19.99 21.17
CA ASP A 83 20.05 -18.70 21.38
C ASP A 83 20.37 -17.70 20.27
N LYS A 84 20.34 -18.18 19.04
CA LYS A 84 20.64 -17.36 17.87
C LYS A 84 19.47 -16.44 17.52
N CYS A 85 19.79 -15.19 17.23
CA CYS A 85 18.89 -14.25 16.60
C CYS A 85 18.52 -14.77 15.20
N ARG A 86 17.26 -14.62 14.81
CA ARG A 86 16.75 -15.11 13.52
C ARG A 86 15.79 -14.10 12.93
N LEU A 87 16.03 -13.77 11.67
CA LEU A 87 15.05 -13.08 10.85
C LEU A 87 14.27 -14.11 10.02
N GLN A 88 12.97 -14.08 10.08
CA GLN A 88 12.12 -15.01 9.33
C GLN A 88 10.99 -14.22 8.63
N SER A 89 10.64 -14.64 7.42
CA SER A 89 9.40 -14.14 6.80
C SER A 89 8.20 -14.64 7.64
N ALA A 90 7.38 -13.72 8.10
CA ALA A 90 6.20 -14.02 8.92
C ALA A 90 4.98 -14.44 8.08
N GLY A 91 5.10 -14.47 6.75
CA GLY A 91 4.04 -14.83 5.82
C GLY A 91 3.70 -16.30 5.85
N ARG A 92 2.55 -16.68 6.43
CA ARG A 92 2.01 -18.04 6.31
C ARG A 92 1.29 -18.17 4.95
N GLY A 93 2.00 -18.67 3.93
CA GLY A 93 1.38 -19.40 2.81
C GLY A 93 0.67 -18.63 1.70
N TYR A 94 0.32 -17.38 1.86
CA TYR A 94 -0.16 -16.49 0.80
C TYR A 94 0.43 -15.10 1.04
N GLU A 95 1.61 -14.86 0.52
CA GLU A 95 2.10 -13.49 0.38
C GLU A 95 1.19 -12.75 -0.59
N HIS A 96 0.33 -11.89 -0.05
CA HIS A 96 -0.32 -10.91 -0.89
C HIS A 96 0.79 -10.05 -1.51
N MET A 97 0.79 -9.87 -2.82
CA MET A 97 1.76 -9.01 -3.51
C MET A 97 1.92 -7.64 -2.85
N GLU A 98 0.87 -7.17 -2.18
CA GLU A 98 0.77 -5.84 -1.56
C GLU A 98 1.21 -5.80 -0.10
N GLN A 99 1.39 -6.95 0.55
CA GLN A 99 1.72 -6.98 1.97
C GLN A 99 2.65 -8.16 2.28
N PHE A 100 3.73 -7.86 2.99
CA PHE A 100 4.70 -8.85 3.43
C PHE A 100 5.26 -8.44 4.80
N SER A 101 5.69 -9.42 5.58
CA SER A 101 6.17 -9.19 6.94
C SER A 101 7.35 -10.09 7.27
N TYR A 102 8.19 -9.58 8.17
CA TYR A 102 9.32 -10.28 8.75
C TYR A 102 9.26 -10.18 10.25
N GLU A 103 9.81 -11.16 10.93
CA GLU A 103 9.95 -11.18 12.38
C GLU A 103 11.41 -11.45 12.75
N LEU A 104 12.01 -10.50 13.48
CA LEU A 104 13.31 -10.66 14.10
C LEU A 104 13.09 -11.20 15.52
N THR A 105 13.50 -12.43 15.78
CA THR A 105 13.47 -13.03 17.10
C THR A 105 14.84 -12.88 17.76
N ILE A 106 14.91 -12.15 18.87
CA ILE A 106 16.07 -12.07 19.75
C ILE A 106 15.74 -12.86 21.02
N PRO A 107 16.23 -14.11 21.15
CA PRO A 107 15.83 -15.00 22.23
C PRO A 107 16.02 -14.38 23.62
N SER A 108 15.04 -14.55 24.49
CA SER A 108 15.02 -14.00 25.86
C SER A 108 15.05 -12.47 25.98
N VAL A 109 14.97 -11.75 24.88
CA VAL A 109 14.99 -10.28 24.85
C VAL A 109 13.66 -9.74 24.29
N THR A 110 13.44 -9.85 22.99
CA THR A 110 12.21 -9.37 22.34
C THR A 110 12.05 -9.97 20.93
N ASN A 111 10.84 -9.88 20.42
CA ASN A 111 10.61 -10.04 18.98
C ASN A 111 10.29 -8.67 18.39
N ILE A 112 10.84 -8.41 17.22
CA ILE A 112 10.54 -7.21 16.43
C ILE A 112 9.82 -7.65 15.17
N GLU A 113 8.59 -7.21 15.02
CA GLU A 113 7.78 -7.41 13.84
C GLU A 113 7.98 -6.24 12.87
N VAL A 114 8.20 -6.56 11.60
CA VAL A 114 8.35 -5.60 10.51
C VAL A 114 7.32 -5.93 9.44
N LYS A 115 6.31 -5.09 9.31
CA LYS A 115 5.27 -5.23 8.28
C LYS A 115 5.43 -4.16 7.23
N CYS A 116 5.40 -4.54 5.97
CA CYS A 116 5.35 -3.61 4.85
C CYS A 116 4.05 -3.80 4.06
N LYS A 117 3.41 -2.69 3.72
CA LYS A 117 2.30 -2.64 2.78
C LYS A 117 2.63 -1.73 1.61
N VAL A 118 2.44 -2.24 0.42
CA VAL A 118 2.50 -1.46 -0.82
C VAL A 118 1.24 -0.63 -0.92
N ILE A 119 1.37 0.66 -1.16
CA ILE A 119 0.25 1.59 -1.33
C ILE A 119 0.05 1.81 -2.82
N LEU A 120 -0.95 1.16 -3.37
CA LEU A 120 -1.32 1.33 -4.77
C LEU A 120 -1.95 2.71 -5.00
N PRO A 121 -1.78 3.29 -6.20
CA PRO A 121 -2.49 4.51 -6.57
C PRO A 121 -4.01 4.35 -6.43
N ASN A 122 -4.65 5.36 -5.83
CA ASN A 122 -6.10 5.39 -5.62
C ASN A 122 -6.65 4.16 -4.86
N SER A 123 -5.92 3.68 -3.87
CA SER A 123 -6.30 2.51 -3.06
C SER A 123 -6.96 2.89 -1.72
N PHE A 124 -6.96 4.16 -1.36
CA PHE A 124 -7.59 4.67 -0.15
C PHE A 124 -8.91 5.36 -0.47
N THR A 125 -9.86 5.26 0.46
CA THR A 125 -11.18 5.91 0.35
C THR A 125 -11.40 6.80 1.56
N ARG A 126 -11.83 8.03 1.33
CA ARG A 126 -12.26 8.93 2.41
C ARG A 126 -13.62 9.53 2.08
N THR A 127 -14.37 9.79 3.13
CA THR A 127 -15.64 10.52 3.02
C THR A 127 -15.37 12.01 3.09
N VAL A 128 -15.83 12.74 2.08
CA VAL A 128 -15.76 14.20 2.03
C VAL A 128 -17.18 14.79 2.07
N ASP A 129 -17.35 15.88 2.78
CA ASP A 129 -18.60 16.63 2.78
C ASP A 129 -18.74 17.37 1.45
N VAL A 130 -19.90 17.27 0.83
CA VAL A 130 -20.20 17.93 -0.44
C VAL A 130 -21.37 18.87 -0.22
N ASP A 131 -21.16 20.15 -0.42
CA ASP A 131 -22.22 21.14 -0.45
C ASP A 131 -23.06 20.93 -1.71
N ARG A 132 -24.28 20.44 -1.54
CA ARG A 132 -25.28 20.42 -2.61
C ARG A 132 -26.13 21.66 -2.49
N VAL A 133 -25.88 22.65 -3.34
CA VAL A 133 -26.77 23.81 -3.49
C VAL A 133 -27.96 23.39 -4.37
N TYR A 134 -29.14 23.28 -3.78
CA TYR A 134 -30.38 23.14 -4.53
C TYR A 134 -30.94 24.55 -4.77
N GLY A 135 -30.84 25.03 -6.00
CA GLY A 135 -31.48 26.28 -6.43
C GLY A 135 -32.95 26.06 -6.81
N PHE A 136 -33.88 26.20 -5.85
CA PHE A 136 -35.25 26.54 -6.17
C PHE A 136 -35.46 28.02 -5.78
N SER A 137 -36.14 28.75 -6.66
CA SER A 137 -36.21 30.23 -6.61
C SER A 137 -36.83 30.83 -5.34
N TYR A 138 -37.27 30.05 -4.39
CA TYR A 138 -37.88 30.48 -3.12
C TYR A 138 -37.32 29.85 -1.84
N MET A 139 -36.42 28.88 -1.95
CA MET A 139 -35.72 28.29 -0.78
C MET A 139 -34.27 27.99 -1.14
N GLN A 140 -33.37 28.79 -0.63
CA GLN A 140 -31.94 28.39 -0.57
C GLN A 140 -31.73 27.52 0.66
N GLY A 141 -31.60 26.24 0.45
CA GLY A 141 -31.19 25.30 1.47
C GLY A 141 -29.92 24.62 1.03
N SER A 142 -28.87 24.62 1.85
CA SER A 142 -27.71 23.78 1.67
C SER A 142 -28.00 22.43 2.31
N VAL A 143 -28.04 21.36 1.52
CA VAL A 143 -28.07 19.98 2.02
C VAL A 143 -26.64 19.45 2.00
N TYR A 144 -26.08 19.19 3.15
CA TYR A 144 -24.79 18.54 3.28
C TYR A 144 -24.93 17.08 2.85
N GLY A 145 -24.27 16.70 1.77
CA GLY A 145 -24.14 15.33 1.31
C GLY A 145 -22.75 14.80 1.63
N LYS A 146 -22.64 13.49 1.88
CA LYS A 146 -21.35 12.82 2.00
C LYS A 146 -21.04 12.11 0.69
N ARG A 147 -19.81 12.22 0.22
CA ARG A 147 -19.32 11.54 -0.97
C ARG A 147 -18.03 10.80 -0.62
N GLU A 148 -17.96 9.54 -1.04
CA GLU A 148 -16.70 8.81 -1.02
C GLU A 148 -15.81 9.23 -2.18
N VAL A 149 -14.54 9.49 -1.88
CA VAL A 149 -13.52 9.85 -2.84
C VAL A 149 -12.34 8.91 -2.66
N VAL A 150 -11.94 8.27 -3.74
CA VAL A 150 -10.70 7.49 -3.76
C VAL A 150 -9.51 8.41 -3.95
N TYR A 151 -8.40 8.12 -3.27
CA TYR A 151 -7.20 8.93 -3.32
C TYR A 151 -5.95 8.09 -3.06
N THR A 152 -4.80 8.66 -3.37
CA THR A 152 -3.49 8.16 -2.98
C THR A 152 -2.97 9.05 -1.84
N PRO A 153 -2.58 8.48 -0.68
CA PRO A 153 -1.97 9.26 0.39
C PRO A 153 -0.71 9.98 -0.10
N GLN A 154 -0.51 11.20 0.35
CA GLN A 154 0.60 12.05 -0.10
C GLN A 154 1.35 12.69 1.07
N TYR A 155 2.65 12.80 0.90
CA TYR A 155 3.53 13.61 1.72
C TYR A 155 4.25 14.64 0.85
N LYS A 156 4.14 15.94 1.19
CA LYS A 156 4.70 17.07 0.42
C LYS A 156 4.33 17.01 -1.08
N ASN A 157 3.08 16.71 -1.38
CA ASN A 157 2.53 16.57 -2.76
C ASN A 157 3.12 15.41 -3.58
N LYS A 158 3.80 14.47 -2.95
CA LYS A 158 4.31 13.25 -3.58
C LYS A 158 3.57 12.04 -3.02
N ASN A 159 3.28 11.06 -3.87
CA ASN A 159 2.55 9.86 -3.45
C ASN A 159 3.38 9.01 -2.49
N ILE A 160 2.75 8.49 -1.46
CA ILE A 160 3.31 7.46 -0.60
C ILE A 160 3.10 6.13 -1.31
N MET A 161 4.19 5.39 -1.56
CA MET A 161 4.19 4.12 -2.30
C MET A 161 4.26 2.90 -1.38
N GLY A 162 4.82 3.05 -0.19
CA GLY A 162 5.01 1.98 0.77
C GLY A 162 4.91 2.50 2.21
N TRP A 163 4.36 1.66 3.06
CA TRP A 163 4.21 1.90 4.49
C TRP A 163 4.83 0.76 5.26
N VAL A 164 5.67 1.06 6.23
CA VAL A 164 6.31 0.07 7.09
C VAL A 164 5.95 0.33 8.54
N GLU A 165 5.53 -0.71 9.21
CA GLU A 165 5.29 -0.75 10.64
C GLU A 165 6.39 -1.60 11.29
N ILE A 166 7.11 -1.04 12.23
CA ILE A 166 8.15 -1.74 13.01
C ILE A 166 7.76 -1.64 14.47
N LYS A 167 7.52 -2.77 15.13
CA LYS A 167 7.12 -2.81 16.54
C LYS A 167 7.68 -4.02 17.27
N ASN A 168 7.90 -3.86 18.56
CA ASN A 168 8.27 -4.96 19.45
C ASN A 168 7.03 -5.56 20.16
N THR A 169 7.25 -6.62 20.90
CA THR A 169 6.20 -7.32 21.67
C THR A 169 5.57 -6.47 22.78
N LYS A 170 6.22 -5.38 23.19
CA LYS A 170 5.70 -4.43 24.19
C LYS A 170 4.82 -3.33 23.55
N GLY A 171 4.69 -3.30 22.23
CA GLY A 171 3.93 -2.27 21.51
C GLY A 171 4.72 -0.98 21.22
N LEU A 172 6.01 -0.91 21.60
CA LEU A 172 6.88 0.18 21.16
C LEU A 172 7.19 0.03 19.69
N GLY A 173 7.22 1.14 18.95
CA GLY A 173 7.45 1.07 17.51
C GLY A 173 7.58 2.42 16.82
N PHE A 174 7.82 2.36 15.54
CA PHE A 174 7.88 3.52 14.64
C PHE A 174 7.50 3.08 13.22
N ASN A 175 7.28 4.05 12.36
CA ASN A 175 6.96 3.77 10.97
C ASN A 175 8.06 4.28 10.03
N LEU A 176 8.11 3.66 8.86
CA LEU A 176 8.81 4.19 7.70
C LEU A 176 7.81 4.31 6.55
N TRP A 177 8.02 5.26 5.70
CA TRP A 177 7.29 5.31 4.44
C TRP A 177 8.19 5.62 3.26
N LEU A 178 7.81 5.06 2.13
CA LEU A 178 8.46 5.30 0.85
C LEU A 178 7.64 6.32 0.08
N VAL A 179 8.28 7.43 -0.30
CA VAL A 179 7.65 8.51 -1.05
C VAL A 179 8.19 8.52 -2.48
N GLN A 180 7.31 8.59 -3.45
CA GLN A 180 7.67 8.62 -4.86
C GLN A 180 8.57 9.81 -5.20
N THR A 181 9.63 9.57 -5.97
CA THR A 181 10.49 10.60 -6.56
C THR A 181 10.25 10.72 -8.06
N ASP A 182 10.80 11.75 -8.68
CA ASP A 182 10.60 12.02 -10.12
C ASP A 182 11.23 10.95 -11.02
N ASP A 183 12.24 10.24 -10.52
CA ASP A 183 12.93 9.14 -11.18
C ASP A 183 12.31 7.75 -10.92
N MET A 184 11.13 7.70 -10.32
CA MET A 184 10.41 6.50 -9.89
C MET A 184 11.12 5.65 -8.80
N TYR A 185 12.30 6.05 -8.35
CA TYR A 185 12.88 5.53 -7.12
C TYR A 185 12.25 6.29 -5.95
N GLY A 186 12.01 5.70 -4.86
CA GLY A 186 11.41 6.40 -3.73
C GLY A 186 12.46 6.88 -2.74
N ASP A 187 12.15 7.92 -2.01
CA ASP A 187 12.88 8.32 -0.82
C ASP A 187 12.20 7.76 0.41
N TRP A 188 12.98 7.14 1.28
CA TRP A 188 12.50 6.66 2.57
C TRP A 188 12.54 7.76 3.63
N TYR A 189 11.51 7.78 4.47
CA TYR A 189 11.39 8.64 5.62
C TYR A 189 11.08 7.83 6.87
N ILE A 190 11.61 8.28 8.00
CA ILE A 190 11.31 7.76 9.33
C ILE A 190 10.19 8.60 9.93
N LEU A 191 9.21 7.94 10.52
CA LEU A 191 8.08 8.55 11.19
C LEU A 191 8.08 8.15 12.66
N ARG A 192 8.27 9.12 13.53
CA ARG A 192 8.14 8.95 14.99
C ARG A 192 6.81 9.51 15.44
N ASN A 193 6.08 8.73 16.21
CA ASN A 193 4.75 9.07 16.66
C ASN A 193 4.68 9.11 18.18
N GLU A 194 4.04 10.15 18.70
CA GLU A 194 3.87 10.39 20.12
C GLU A 194 2.44 10.84 20.44
N ASN A 195 1.99 10.61 21.66
CA ASN A 195 0.72 11.15 22.12
C ASN A 195 0.82 12.65 22.34
N ASN A 196 -0.21 13.41 21.96
CA ASN A 196 -0.24 14.86 22.11
C ASN A 196 -0.55 15.35 23.52
N GLY A 197 -0.60 14.46 24.52
CA GLY A 197 -0.87 14.83 25.89
C GLY A 197 -2.26 15.43 26.13
N ILE A 198 -3.23 15.21 25.27
CA ILE A 198 -4.59 15.71 25.41
C ILE A 198 -5.30 14.90 26.47
N TYR A 199 -5.44 15.48 27.65
CA TYR A 199 -6.14 14.88 28.79
C TYR A 199 -7.64 14.74 28.49
N GLY A 200 -8.18 13.55 28.77
CA GLY A 200 -9.63 13.32 28.82
C GLY A 200 -10.22 12.62 27.58
N THR A 201 -9.42 12.11 26.70
CA THR A 201 -9.92 11.23 25.64
C THR A 201 -10.18 9.82 26.19
N ARG A 202 -11.28 9.19 25.76
CA ARG A 202 -11.65 7.81 26.12
C ARG A 202 -10.72 6.74 25.53
N TYR A 203 -9.65 7.15 24.87
CA TYR A 203 -8.69 6.25 24.23
C TYR A 203 -7.58 5.94 25.22
N GLU A 204 -7.28 4.65 25.36
CA GLU A 204 -6.08 4.23 26.07
C GLU A 204 -4.85 4.82 25.36
N PRO A 205 -3.94 5.48 26.12
CA PRO A 205 -2.73 6.01 25.50
C PRO A 205 -1.91 4.87 24.92
N LYS A 206 -1.53 4.99 23.65
CA LYS A 206 -0.54 4.08 23.05
C LYS A 206 0.77 4.23 23.82
N GLN A 207 1.50 3.13 23.97
CA GLN A 207 2.83 3.15 24.55
C GLN A 207 3.79 3.93 23.63
N GLU A 208 4.62 4.79 24.17
CA GLU A 208 5.52 5.65 23.38
C GLU A 208 6.95 5.11 23.34
N PRO A 209 7.64 5.24 22.20
CA PRO A 209 7.13 5.56 20.87
C PRO A 209 6.28 4.43 20.29
N PHE A 210 5.35 4.72 19.41
CA PHE A 210 4.48 3.70 18.82
C PHE A 210 4.48 3.76 17.28
N ALA A 211 4.09 2.64 16.64
CA ALA A 211 3.84 2.59 15.21
C ALA A 211 2.35 2.66 14.93
N PHE A 212 1.95 3.48 13.95
CA PHE A 212 0.60 3.44 13.39
C PHE A 212 0.42 2.20 12.52
N GLU A 213 -0.73 1.57 12.61
CA GLU A 213 -1.14 0.58 11.63
C GLU A 213 -1.50 1.25 10.30
N ILE A 214 -1.49 0.48 9.21
CA ILE A 214 -1.75 1.04 7.87
C ILE A 214 -3.13 1.72 7.78
N ASP A 215 -4.11 1.20 8.47
CA ASP A 215 -5.47 1.76 8.48
C ASP A 215 -5.54 3.10 9.22
N GLU A 216 -4.53 3.43 10.03
CA GLU A 216 -4.35 4.68 10.74
C GLU A 216 -3.48 5.70 9.99
N LEU A 217 -3.09 5.44 8.73
CA LEU A 217 -2.22 6.33 7.94
C LEU A 217 -2.72 7.78 7.89
N ASP A 218 -4.03 7.98 7.80
CA ASP A 218 -4.63 9.31 7.79
C ASP A 218 -4.42 10.06 9.12
N GLU A 219 -4.41 9.36 10.25
CA GLU A 219 -4.12 9.97 11.56
C GLU A 219 -2.64 10.37 11.66
N ALA A 220 -1.73 9.54 11.14
CA ALA A 220 -0.31 9.89 11.05
C ALA A 220 -0.10 11.14 10.19
N LEU A 221 -0.76 11.24 9.03
CA LEU A 221 -0.70 12.42 8.15
C LEU A 221 -1.30 13.67 8.81
N LYS A 222 -2.38 13.53 9.58
CA LYS A 222 -2.94 14.64 10.39
C LYS A 222 -1.96 15.10 11.46
N GLY A 223 -1.33 14.16 12.16
CA GLY A 223 -0.34 14.44 13.20
C GLY A 223 0.85 15.27 12.72
N ILE A 224 1.17 15.22 11.41
CA ILE A 224 2.21 16.05 10.79
C ILE A 224 1.71 17.45 10.45
N ASN A 225 0.47 17.56 9.94
CA ASN A 225 -0.01 18.77 9.24
C ASN A 225 -1.03 19.57 10.06
N ALA A 226 -1.66 18.99 11.06
CA ALA A 226 -2.73 19.60 11.81
C ALA A 226 -2.76 19.10 13.26
N PHE A 227 -3.59 19.75 14.07
CA PHE A 227 -3.82 19.29 15.42
C PHE A 227 -4.52 17.92 15.42
N SER A 228 -3.90 16.95 16.07
CA SER A 228 -4.38 15.58 16.21
C SER A 228 -4.18 15.09 17.65
N LEU A 229 -4.76 13.93 17.99
CA LEU A 229 -4.48 13.21 19.25
C LEU A 229 -3.03 12.76 19.36
N TYR A 230 -2.35 12.66 18.23
CA TYR A 230 -0.97 12.23 18.09
C TYR A 230 -0.18 13.31 17.35
N SER A 231 1.10 13.41 17.64
CA SER A 231 2.07 14.15 16.84
C SER A 231 2.95 13.16 16.09
N SER A 232 3.27 13.51 14.86
CA SER A 232 4.15 12.71 14.00
C SER A 232 5.28 13.58 13.49
N GLU A 233 6.51 13.21 13.83
CA GLU A 233 7.73 13.84 13.31
C GLU A 233 8.28 13.02 12.17
N VAL A 234 8.60 13.67 11.05
CA VAL A 234 9.12 13.04 9.84
C VAL A 234 10.53 13.50 9.55
N GLU A 235 11.44 12.56 9.46
CA GLU A 235 12.83 12.78 9.09
C GLU A 235 13.21 11.96 7.85
N PRO A 236 14.13 12.44 6.99
CA PRO A 236 14.70 11.61 5.95
C PRO A 236 15.31 10.34 6.55
N PHE A 237 15.27 9.25 5.80
CA PHE A 237 15.86 7.99 6.25
C PHE A 237 17.36 8.14 6.45
N ASP A 238 17.82 7.70 7.62
CA ASP A 238 19.23 7.57 7.99
C ASP A 238 19.43 6.22 8.67
N LYS A 239 20.44 5.46 8.22
CA LYS A 239 20.76 4.14 8.78
C LYS A 239 21.14 4.22 10.25
N GLN A 240 21.87 5.28 10.66
CA GLN A 240 22.24 5.46 12.06
C GLN A 240 21.01 5.72 12.92
N LYS A 241 20.08 6.52 12.43
CA LYS A 241 18.80 6.77 13.10
C LYS A 241 17.97 5.51 13.24
N LEU A 242 17.92 4.68 12.19
CA LEU A 242 17.27 3.36 12.27
C LEU A 242 17.89 2.50 13.37
N MET A 243 19.22 2.47 13.49
CA MET A 243 19.92 1.74 14.57
C MET A 243 19.51 2.25 15.95
N GLU A 244 19.45 3.57 16.15
CA GLU A 244 19.03 4.19 17.43
C GLU A 244 17.60 3.81 17.81
N LEU A 245 16.68 3.83 16.85
CA LEU A 245 15.29 3.46 17.08
C LEU A 245 15.13 1.95 17.36
N VAL A 246 15.81 1.10 16.61
CA VAL A 246 15.82 -0.35 16.88
C VAL A 246 16.40 -0.66 18.26
N ALA A 247 17.46 0.05 18.68
CA ALA A 247 18.01 -0.10 20.03
C ALA A 247 16.99 0.24 21.13
N GLN A 248 16.08 1.20 20.89
CA GLN A 248 14.98 1.50 21.83
C GLN A 248 13.95 0.37 21.89
N LEU A 249 13.75 -0.37 20.81
CA LEU A 249 12.82 -1.52 20.78
C LEU A 249 13.38 -2.74 21.52
N ILE A 250 14.69 -2.82 21.68
CA ILE A 250 15.36 -3.92 22.37
C ILE A 250 15.40 -3.71 23.90
N ASN A 251 15.40 -2.47 24.35
CA ASN A 251 15.41 -2.08 25.77
C ASN A 251 14.00 -2.19 26.39
#